data_94f880fe1c43bf8c92e3eceb66569c70
#
_entry.id   94f880fe1c43bf8c92e3eceb66569c70
#
_cell.length_a   1.000
_cell.length_b   1.000
_cell.length_c   1.000
_cell.angle_alpha   90.00
_cell.angle_beta   90.00
_cell.angle_gamma   90.00
#
_symmetry.space_group_name_H-M   'P 1'
#
loop_
_entity.id
_entity.type
_entity.pdbx_description
1 polymer ?
#
loop_
_entity_poly.entity_id
_entity_poly.type
_entity_poly.pdbx_seq_one_letter_code
_entity_poly.pdbx_strand_id
1 'polypeptide(L)'
;YLRDFIAIIVIFFLSLFVEQVLLQWNSFKNEKYEQTFQVSEVQKAENKDGETTYDFLFDGRYVSSIYLIYQSKTDISSRMKVTFYDGYGQKEVMELEDTASFLLGKSAVWVDQKVDSLKLTVENKDADKLNSIIFVNHTVFSWAKFLLVFSVLLLSYLFVSHCTFFGKRPEWMYAMVSVALGTVIILSAHHSFDSWDEQIHYNIAYTDSWVWNYMEYSDAVMSNVEMRVPTGDTLEEEQWIGEWLNQANDTVVLSSQKGRFLRYGQRAYLPQILGLGLGRTLGLSYVATVFLGKFFNLLFCTAVVTCAIRFSKYGKRTLMCVGLLPTTVFLFSSFTYDAFVIALLMLGIALFVTEYLSEEKIQTKRTMVSILAMVVGCFSKAVYIPFLALYWLMPKDKFYSRRQKNLFKAGIFVLLILMFASFILPLIGNVTSGAEVGDYRGGDTSQTSQLSMILGYPLTYTGVLLKSLGTTLDRKSVV
;
A
#
# COMPACT_ATOMS: atom_id res chain seq x y z
N TYR A 1 -25.40 -27.21 -0.51
CA TYR A 1 -24.82 -27.02 0.83
C TYR A 1 -23.79 -28.10 1.18
N LEU A 2 -24.10 -29.41 1.15
CA LEU A 2 -23.14 -30.48 1.51
C LEU A 2 -21.94 -30.50 0.55
N ARG A 3 -22.19 -30.36 -0.75
CA ARG A 3 -21.12 -30.30 -1.78
C ARG A 3 -20.18 -29.12 -1.51
N ASP A 4 -20.71 -27.94 -1.21
CA ASP A 4 -19.93 -26.74 -1.00
C ASP A 4 -19.15 -26.83 0.31
N PHE A 5 -19.72 -27.41 1.36
CA PHE A 5 -19.02 -27.69 2.60
C PHE A 5 -17.86 -28.67 2.42
N ILE A 6 -18.05 -29.78 1.69
CA ILE A 6 -16.98 -30.73 1.38
C ILE A 6 -15.89 -30.06 0.55
N ALA A 7 -16.27 -29.23 -0.44
CA ALA A 7 -15.31 -28.50 -1.26
C ALA A 7 -14.43 -27.56 -0.43
N ILE A 8 -15.01 -26.82 0.53
CA ILE A 8 -14.26 -25.94 1.42
C ILE A 8 -13.24 -26.74 2.24
N ILE A 9 -13.60 -27.90 2.79
CA ILE A 9 -12.68 -28.76 3.52
C ILE A 9 -11.54 -29.24 2.62
N VAL A 10 -11.85 -29.70 1.41
CA VAL A 10 -10.83 -30.15 0.46
C VAL A 10 -9.89 -29.00 0.09
N ILE A 11 -10.43 -27.82 -0.20
CA ILE A 11 -9.65 -26.62 -0.52
C ILE A 11 -8.73 -26.24 0.65
N PHE A 12 -9.21 -26.32 1.89
CA PHE A 12 -8.42 -26.04 3.07
C PHE A 12 -7.19 -26.96 3.16
N PHE A 13 -7.38 -28.28 3.08
CA PHE A 13 -6.26 -29.22 3.12
C PHE A 13 -5.35 -29.11 1.89
N LEU A 14 -5.92 -28.86 0.72
CA LEU A 14 -5.14 -28.62 -0.50
C LEU A 14 -4.27 -27.35 -0.35
N SER A 15 -4.79 -26.29 0.25
CA SER A 15 -4.05 -25.07 0.49
C SER A 15 -2.89 -25.29 1.47
N LEU A 16 -3.10 -26.07 2.52
CA LEU A 16 -2.04 -26.50 3.44
C LEU A 16 -0.94 -27.28 2.71
N PHE A 17 -1.34 -28.22 1.85
CA PHE A 17 -0.40 -29.02 1.07
C PHE A 17 0.39 -28.16 0.08
N VAL A 18 -0.27 -27.23 -0.61
CA VAL A 18 0.39 -26.30 -1.54
C VAL A 18 1.39 -25.42 -0.80
N GLU A 19 1.01 -24.84 0.34
CA GLU A 19 1.88 -23.97 1.11
C GLU A 19 3.09 -24.73 1.68
N GLN A 20 2.87 -25.86 2.37
CA GLN A 20 3.92 -26.59 3.09
C GLN A 20 4.84 -27.42 2.16
N VAL A 21 4.30 -27.91 1.06
CA VAL A 21 5.02 -28.86 0.20
C VAL A 21 5.37 -28.25 -1.15
N LEU A 22 4.38 -27.71 -1.90
CA LEU A 22 4.63 -27.29 -3.27
C LEU A 22 5.41 -25.98 -3.35
N LEU A 23 5.05 -24.97 -2.56
CA LEU A 23 5.74 -23.69 -2.54
C LEU A 23 7.14 -23.76 -1.91
N GLN A 24 7.38 -24.78 -1.09
CA GLN A 24 8.66 -25.02 -0.43
C GLN A 24 9.32 -26.33 -0.89
N TRP A 25 8.98 -26.76 -2.12
CA TRP A 25 9.41 -28.07 -2.65
C TRP A 25 10.91 -28.27 -2.61
N ASN A 26 11.67 -27.25 -2.97
CA ASN A 26 13.12 -27.33 -2.97
C ASN A 26 13.69 -27.50 -1.56
N SER A 27 13.19 -26.72 -0.62
CA SER A 27 13.56 -26.86 0.78
C SER A 27 13.09 -28.20 1.37
N PHE A 28 11.88 -28.67 0.99
CA PHE A 28 11.30 -29.91 1.47
C PHE A 28 12.09 -31.14 1.03
N LYS A 29 12.54 -31.21 -0.21
CA LYS A 29 13.25 -32.37 -0.78
C LYS A 29 14.71 -32.49 -0.40
N ASN A 30 15.36 -31.41 0.08
CA ASN A 30 16.75 -31.38 0.49
C ASN A 30 16.89 -31.58 2.02
N GLU A 31 18.08 -32.01 2.45
CA GLU A 31 18.39 -32.20 3.86
C GLU A 31 18.18 -30.92 4.67
N LYS A 32 17.53 -31.04 5.82
CA LYS A 32 17.34 -29.92 6.75
C LYS A 32 18.60 -29.74 7.58
N TYR A 33 19.10 -28.52 7.68
CA TYR A 33 20.27 -28.20 8.47
C TYR A 33 20.26 -26.74 8.90
N GLU A 34 21.04 -26.46 9.93
CA GLU A 34 21.43 -25.14 10.36
C GLU A 34 22.94 -25.17 10.63
N GLN A 35 23.68 -24.26 10.05
CA GLN A 35 25.14 -24.17 10.22
C GLN A 35 25.53 -22.73 10.51
N THR A 36 26.09 -22.52 11.70
CA THR A 36 26.56 -21.20 12.16
C THR A 36 28.07 -21.07 11.99
N PHE A 37 28.50 -19.97 11.42
CA PHE A 37 29.89 -19.56 11.33
C PHE A 37 30.09 -18.31 12.17
N GLN A 38 31.05 -18.35 13.11
CA GLN A 38 31.49 -17.16 13.80
C GLN A 38 32.43 -16.37 12.88
N VAL A 39 32.21 -15.08 12.74
CA VAL A 39 32.99 -14.22 11.81
C VAL A 39 34.48 -14.20 12.17
N SER A 40 34.81 -14.39 13.46
CA SER A 40 36.21 -14.51 13.93
C SER A 40 36.96 -15.73 13.36
N GLU A 41 36.23 -16.76 12.90
CA GLU A 41 36.78 -18.03 12.40
C GLU A 41 36.84 -18.10 10.88
N VAL A 42 36.22 -17.13 10.19
CA VAL A 42 36.14 -17.09 8.72
C VAL A 42 37.30 -16.29 8.13
N GLN A 43 37.87 -16.79 7.03
CA GLN A 43 38.88 -16.04 6.28
C GLN A 43 38.28 -14.75 5.74
N LYS A 44 38.89 -13.63 6.11
CA LYS A 44 38.52 -12.32 5.61
C LYS A 44 39.57 -11.74 4.69
N ALA A 45 39.16 -11.08 3.63
CA ALA A 45 39.99 -10.31 2.75
C ALA A 45 39.56 -8.83 2.79
N GLU A 46 40.47 -7.94 3.17
CA GLU A 46 40.23 -6.50 3.09
C GLU A 46 40.57 -6.00 1.69
N ASN A 47 39.62 -5.33 1.06
CA ASN A 47 39.81 -4.72 -0.24
C ASN A 47 40.29 -3.29 -0.12
N LYS A 48 41.01 -2.81 -1.20
CA LYS A 48 41.50 -1.43 -1.28
C LYS A 48 40.40 -0.37 -1.26
N ASP A 49 39.15 -0.78 -1.49
CA ASP A 49 37.96 0.10 -1.57
C ASP A 49 37.29 0.34 -0.22
N GLY A 50 37.89 -0.08 0.90
CA GLY A 50 37.30 0.10 2.23
C GLY A 50 36.20 -0.93 2.56
N GLU A 51 36.24 -2.09 1.94
CA GLU A 51 35.28 -3.18 2.14
C GLU A 51 35.96 -4.45 2.64
N THR A 52 35.31 -5.17 3.54
CA THR A 52 35.69 -6.51 4.00
C THR A 52 34.82 -7.56 3.33
N THR A 53 35.48 -8.59 2.79
CA THR A 53 34.81 -9.71 2.11
C THR A 53 35.06 -11.02 2.84
N TYR A 54 34.00 -11.82 2.98
CA TYR A 54 34.01 -13.17 3.55
C TYR A 54 33.62 -14.16 2.46
N ASP A 55 34.42 -15.22 2.29
CA ASP A 55 34.20 -16.26 1.27
C ASP A 55 33.79 -17.59 1.93
N PHE A 56 32.70 -18.20 1.41
CA PHE A 56 32.16 -19.49 1.88
C PHE A 56 32.01 -20.45 0.70
N LEU A 57 32.36 -21.73 0.93
CA LEU A 57 32.20 -22.81 -0.04
C LEU A 57 31.16 -23.81 0.45
N PHE A 58 30.24 -24.23 -0.42
CA PHE A 58 29.09 -25.06 -0.09
C PHE A 58 29.00 -26.38 -0.87
N ASP A 59 29.82 -26.59 -1.89
CA ASP A 59 29.86 -27.81 -2.72
C ASP A 59 28.47 -28.25 -3.23
N GLY A 60 27.64 -27.29 -3.65
CA GLY A 60 26.29 -27.56 -4.17
C GLY A 60 25.25 -27.89 -3.12
N ARG A 61 25.47 -27.59 -1.83
CA ARG A 61 24.46 -27.74 -0.77
C ARG A 61 23.30 -26.76 -0.99
N TYR A 62 22.10 -27.23 -0.75
CA TYR A 62 20.91 -26.38 -0.84
C TYR A 62 20.81 -25.44 0.36
N VAL A 63 20.69 -24.13 0.10
CA VAL A 63 20.50 -23.07 1.10
C VAL A 63 19.16 -22.41 0.86
N SER A 64 18.25 -22.47 1.84
CA SER A 64 16.98 -21.73 1.77
C SER A 64 17.17 -20.27 2.14
N SER A 65 17.89 -20.00 3.24
CA SER A 65 18.10 -18.65 3.76
C SER A 65 19.46 -18.50 4.42
N ILE A 66 19.94 -17.27 4.47
CA ILE A 66 21.16 -16.86 5.16
C ILE A 66 20.74 -15.82 6.19
N TYR A 67 21.10 -16.05 7.47
CA TYR A 67 20.91 -15.05 8.53
C TYR A 67 22.24 -14.38 8.84
N LEU A 68 22.22 -13.05 8.90
CA LEU A 68 23.34 -12.23 9.32
C LEU A 68 23.01 -11.66 10.71
N ILE A 69 23.86 -11.93 11.70
CA ILE A 69 23.69 -11.47 13.08
C ILE A 69 24.66 -10.35 13.36
N TYR A 70 24.12 -9.18 13.69
CA TYR A 70 24.90 -7.96 13.93
C TYR A 70 24.71 -7.44 15.36
N GLN A 71 25.73 -6.75 15.85
CA GLN A 71 25.63 -5.97 17.07
C GLN A 71 26.00 -4.52 16.78
N SER A 72 24.98 -3.72 16.44
CA SER A 72 25.16 -2.33 15.99
C SER A 72 24.10 -1.41 16.59
N LYS A 73 24.38 -0.11 16.61
CA LYS A 73 23.43 0.96 16.94
C LYS A 73 22.91 1.69 15.70
N THR A 74 23.36 1.30 14.53
CA THR A 74 22.99 1.86 13.24
C THR A 74 22.75 0.73 12.27
N ASP A 75 21.92 0.96 11.27
CA ASP A 75 21.68 0.00 10.19
C ASP A 75 22.98 -0.35 9.46
N ILE A 76 23.10 -1.59 9.02
CA ILE A 76 24.28 -2.14 8.34
C ILE A 76 23.86 -2.64 6.97
N SER A 77 24.49 -2.10 5.93
CA SER A 77 24.30 -2.58 4.56
C SER A 77 25.36 -3.62 4.20
N SER A 78 24.92 -4.68 3.53
CA SER A 78 25.76 -5.75 3.02
C SER A 78 25.43 -6.09 1.58
N ARG A 79 26.40 -6.64 0.84
CA ARG A 79 26.21 -7.18 -0.51
C ARG A 79 26.66 -8.63 -0.54
N MET A 80 25.86 -9.47 -1.17
CA MET A 80 26.15 -10.89 -1.32
C MET A 80 26.20 -11.27 -2.80
N LYS A 81 27.23 -12.03 -3.18
CA LYS A 81 27.32 -12.69 -4.47
C LYS A 81 27.21 -14.19 -4.24
N VAL A 82 26.09 -14.75 -4.63
CA VAL A 82 25.79 -16.17 -4.51
C VAL A 82 26.03 -16.82 -5.86
N THR A 83 26.96 -17.77 -5.91
CA THR A 83 27.23 -18.59 -7.09
C THR A 83 26.49 -19.92 -6.96
N PHE A 84 25.70 -20.29 -7.95
CA PHE A 84 24.90 -21.51 -7.95
C PHE A 84 24.83 -22.12 -9.34
N TYR A 85 24.33 -23.35 -9.41
CA TYR A 85 24.05 -24.02 -10.67
C TYR A 85 22.55 -24.01 -10.95
N ASP A 86 22.17 -23.54 -12.13
CA ASP A 86 20.79 -23.55 -12.59
C ASP A 86 20.26 -24.97 -12.85
N GLY A 87 18.98 -25.10 -13.25
CA GLY A 87 18.36 -26.38 -13.57
C GLY A 87 18.99 -27.10 -14.78
N TYR A 88 19.82 -26.40 -15.55
CA TYR A 88 20.54 -26.94 -16.74
C TYR A 88 22.02 -27.21 -16.44
N GLY A 89 22.48 -26.97 -15.22
CA GLY A 89 23.86 -27.14 -14.77
C GLY A 89 24.81 -26.04 -15.20
N GLN A 90 24.28 -24.87 -15.61
CA GLN A 90 25.10 -23.70 -15.90
C GLN A 90 25.38 -22.93 -14.62
N LYS A 91 26.59 -22.40 -14.49
CA LYS A 91 27.01 -21.62 -13.35
C LYS A 91 26.50 -20.18 -13.49
N GLU A 92 25.68 -19.76 -12.55
CA GLU A 92 25.13 -18.41 -12.47
C GLU A 92 25.55 -17.70 -11.19
N VAL A 93 25.51 -16.36 -11.21
CA VAL A 93 25.81 -15.50 -10.06
C VAL A 93 24.61 -14.59 -9.81
N MET A 94 24.07 -14.67 -8.60
CA MET A 94 23.02 -13.77 -8.10
C MET A 94 23.66 -12.74 -7.17
N GLU A 95 23.42 -11.47 -7.43
CA GLU A 95 23.83 -10.39 -6.55
C GLU A 95 22.63 -9.94 -5.71
N LEU A 96 22.81 -9.90 -4.39
CA LEU A 96 21.80 -9.50 -3.42
C LEU A 96 22.35 -8.35 -2.58
N GLU A 97 21.56 -7.32 -2.39
CA GLU A 97 21.83 -6.24 -1.45
C GLU A 97 20.86 -6.36 -0.28
N ASP A 98 21.37 -6.16 0.91
CA ASP A 98 20.62 -6.30 2.15
C ASP A 98 21.00 -5.20 3.14
N THR A 99 20.03 -4.77 3.96
CA THR A 99 20.24 -3.80 5.03
C THR A 99 19.63 -4.30 6.32
N ALA A 100 20.48 -4.76 7.23
CA ALA A 100 20.06 -5.20 8.56
C ALA A 100 19.68 -4.00 9.43
N SER A 101 18.48 -3.98 9.97
CA SER A 101 18.05 -2.97 10.92
C SER A 101 18.72 -3.16 12.27
N PHE A 102 19.24 -2.05 12.84
CA PHE A 102 19.83 -2.06 14.19
C PHE A 102 18.81 -2.48 15.27
N LEU A 103 17.50 -2.29 15.03
CA LEU A 103 16.44 -2.68 15.96
C LEU A 103 16.34 -4.20 16.09
N LEU A 104 16.53 -4.93 15.00
CA LEU A 104 16.45 -6.40 14.97
C LEU A 104 17.79 -7.05 15.33
N GLY A 105 18.91 -6.38 15.02
CA GLY A 105 20.25 -6.93 15.21
C GLY A 105 20.55 -8.13 14.30
N LYS A 106 19.65 -8.45 13.38
CA LYS A 106 19.77 -9.56 12.44
C LYS A 106 19.05 -9.22 11.14
N SER A 107 19.40 -9.94 10.09
CA SER A 107 18.72 -9.90 8.81
C SER A 107 18.67 -11.30 8.19
N ALA A 108 17.70 -11.58 7.35
CA ALA A 108 17.56 -12.85 6.67
C ALA A 108 17.44 -12.64 5.15
N VAL A 109 18.32 -13.28 4.40
CA VAL A 109 18.35 -13.20 2.94
C VAL A 109 17.92 -14.54 2.34
N TRP A 110 16.86 -14.53 1.53
CA TRP A 110 16.33 -15.70 0.85
C TRP A 110 17.17 -16.01 -0.38
N VAL A 111 17.68 -17.25 -0.47
CA VAL A 111 18.54 -17.72 -1.57
C VAL A 111 17.82 -18.78 -2.38
N ASP A 112 17.23 -19.79 -1.73
CA ASP A 112 16.43 -20.89 -2.33
C ASP A 112 17.13 -21.60 -3.50
N GLN A 113 18.45 -21.83 -3.38
CA GLN A 113 19.31 -22.39 -4.44
C GLN A 113 20.31 -23.42 -3.89
N LYS A 114 20.84 -24.26 -4.80
CA LYS A 114 22.01 -25.11 -4.54
C LYS A 114 23.27 -24.26 -4.71
N VAL A 115 23.82 -23.81 -3.60
CA VAL A 115 24.94 -22.87 -3.57
C VAL A 115 26.28 -23.59 -3.75
N ASP A 116 27.10 -23.10 -4.66
CA ASP A 116 28.49 -23.53 -4.85
C ASP A 116 29.42 -22.68 -3.95
N SER A 117 29.29 -21.37 -4.04
CA SER A 117 30.03 -20.45 -3.20
C SER A 117 29.22 -19.17 -2.91
N LEU A 118 29.52 -18.55 -1.79
CA LEU A 118 28.97 -17.25 -1.38
C LEU A 118 30.10 -16.31 -1.01
N LYS A 119 29.98 -15.07 -1.49
CA LYS A 119 30.87 -13.97 -1.13
C LYS A 119 30.04 -12.86 -0.50
N LEU A 120 30.27 -12.63 0.79
CA LEU A 120 29.61 -11.56 1.55
C LEU A 120 30.57 -10.37 1.66
N THR A 121 30.12 -9.18 1.32
CA THR A 121 30.88 -7.92 1.40
C THR A 121 30.17 -6.93 2.30
N VAL A 122 30.90 -6.38 3.28
CA VAL A 122 30.43 -5.40 4.25
C VAL A 122 31.45 -4.25 4.29
N GLU A 123 31.01 -3.00 4.54
CA GLU A 123 31.97 -1.88 4.74
C GLU A 123 32.89 -2.13 5.92
N ASN A 124 34.18 -1.74 5.82
CA ASN A 124 35.16 -2.01 6.89
C ASN A 124 34.76 -1.46 8.25
N LYS A 125 34.05 -0.31 8.28
CA LYS A 125 33.57 0.30 9.53
C LYS A 125 32.50 -0.55 10.25
N ASP A 126 31.88 -1.47 9.52
CA ASP A 126 30.78 -2.32 10.00
C ASP A 126 31.17 -3.80 10.11
N ALA A 127 32.35 -4.19 9.58
CA ALA A 127 32.84 -5.56 9.58
C ALA A 127 32.98 -6.15 11.00
N ASP A 128 33.43 -5.34 11.96
CA ASP A 128 33.59 -5.77 13.36
C ASP A 128 32.26 -5.88 14.12
N LYS A 129 31.16 -5.41 13.53
CA LYS A 129 29.81 -5.48 14.11
C LYS A 129 29.07 -6.74 13.69
N LEU A 130 29.53 -7.46 12.66
CA LEU A 130 29.00 -8.74 12.22
C LEU A 130 29.54 -9.84 13.14
N ASN A 131 28.64 -10.49 13.87
CA ASN A 131 29.00 -11.52 14.85
C ASN A 131 29.04 -12.92 14.25
N SER A 132 27.98 -13.31 13.57
CA SER A 132 27.84 -14.64 12.99
C SER A 132 26.99 -14.64 11.72
N ILE A 133 27.21 -15.67 10.91
CA ILE A 133 26.46 -15.95 9.69
C ILE A 133 25.90 -17.35 9.83
N ILE A 134 24.60 -17.49 9.61
CA ILE A 134 23.89 -18.77 9.77
C ILE A 134 23.30 -19.16 8.44
N PHE A 135 23.63 -20.34 7.95
CA PHE A 135 23.05 -20.93 6.74
C PHE A 135 22.03 -21.99 7.13
N VAL A 136 20.86 -21.91 6.55
CA VAL A 136 19.77 -22.82 6.90
C VAL A 136 19.09 -23.41 5.68
N ASN A 137 18.57 -24.61 5.86
CA ASN A 137 17.52 -25.19 5.05
C ASN A 137 16.40 -25.69 5.94
N HIS A 138 15.33 -24.91 6.05
CA HIS A 138 14.11 -25.30 6.78
C HIS A 138 12.86 -24.79 6.05
N THR A 139 11.72 -25.42 6.36
CA THR A 139 10.41 -24.99 5.88
C THR A 139 9.71 -24.23 7.00
N VAL A 140 9.16 -23.05 6.66
CA VAL A 140 8.42 -22.22 7.62
C VAL A 140 7.00 -22.03 7.10
N PHE A 141 5.99 -22.30 7.94
CA PHE A 141 4.60 -22.05 7.60
C PHE A 141 4.30 -20.56 7.56
N SER A 142 3.71 -20.11 6.46
CA SER A 142 3.29 -18.70 6.30
C SER A 142 1.77 -18.59 6.18
N TRP A 143 1.14 -17.98 7.17
CA TRP A 143 -0.30 -17.69 7.15
C TRP A 143 -0.71 -16.85 5.94
N ALA A 144 0.09 -15.87 5.53
CA ALA A 144 -0.20 -15.03 4.37
C ALA A 144 -0.23 -15.85 3.07
N LYS A 145 0.78 -16.71 2.86
CA LYS A 145 0.83 -17.61 1.69
C LYS A 145 -0.35 -18.60 1.71
N PHE A 146 -0.62 -19.20 2.87
CA PHE A 146 -1.76 -20.11 3.03
C PHE A 146 -3.09 -19.41 2.70
N LEU A 147 -3.34 -18.24 3.27
CA LEU A 147 -4.58 -17.49 3.03
C LEU A 147 -4.71 -17.02 1.57
N LEU A 148 -3.59 -16.67 0.93
CA LEU A 148 -3.59 -16.34 -0.49
C LEU A 148 -4.03 -17.55 -1.33
N VAL A 149 -3.39 -18.69 -1.15
CA VAL A 149 -3.71 -19.94 -1.87
C VAL A 149 -5.16 -20.36 -1.61
N PHE A 150 -5.57 -20.35 -0.33
CA PHE A 150 -6.93 -20.69 0.08
C PHE A 150 -7.96 -19.75 -0.57
N SER A 151 -7.71 -18.43 -0.56
CA SER A 151 -8.59 -17.45 -1.18
C SER A 151 -8.71 -17.65 -2.68
N VAL A 152 -7.59 -17.89 -3.37
CA VAL A 152 -7.59 -18.12 -4.83
C VAL A 152 -8.36 -19.38 -5.19
N LEU A 153 -8.12 -20.49 -4.49
CA LEU A 153 -8.81 -21.76 -4.75
C LEU A 153 -10.30 -21.68 -4.41
N LEU A 154 -10.65 -21.09 -3.25
CA LEU A 154 -12.02 -20.92 -2.82
C LEU A 154 -12.81 -20.02 -3.78
N LEU A 155 -12.27 -18.86 -4.15
CA LEU A 155 -12.93 -17.94 -5.08
C LEU A 155 -13.10 -18.58 -6.46
N SER A 156 -12.06 -19.30 -6.94
CA SER A 156 -12.15 -20.04 -8.21
C SER A 156 -13.25 -21.08 -8.18
N TYR A 157 -13.33 -21.87 -7.11
CA TYR A 157 -14.42 -22.84 -6.91
C TYR A 157 -15.80 -22.18 -6.92
N LEU A 158 -15.97 -21.11 -6.13
CA LEU A 158 -17.25 -20.40 -6.02
C LEU A 158 -17.67 -19.80 -7.37
N PHE A 159 -16.76 -19.18 -8.11
CA PHE A 159 -17.06 -18.55 -9.39
C PHE A 159 -17.41 -19.57 -10.46
N VAL A 160 -16.75 -20.73 -10.48
CA VAL A 160 -17.07 -21.81 -11.39
C VAL A 160 -18.40 -22.48 -11.01
N SER A 161 -18.57 -22.84 -9.74
CA SER A 161 -19.76 -23.53 -9.25
C SER A 161 -21.03 -22.69 -9.34
N HIS A 162 -20.92 -21.37 -9.23
CA HIS A 162 -22.01 -20.41 -9.25
C HIS A 162 -21.88 -19.39 -10.40
N CYS A 163 -21.30 -19.82 -11.54
CA CYS A 163 -20.99 -18.93 -12.68
C CYS A 163 -22.20 -18.17 -13.23
N THR A 164 -23.39 -18.77 -13.21
CA THR A 164 -24.63 -18.09 -13.64
C THR A 164 -25.04 -16.93 -12.74
N PHE A 165 -24.82 -17.05 -11.44
CA PHE A 165 -25.05 -15.98 -10.47
C PHE A 165 -24.05 -14.84 -10.67
N PHE A 166 -22.76 -15.14 -10.66
CA PHE A 166 -21.71 -14.14 -10.78
C PHE A 166 -21.66 -13.50 -12.18
N GLY A 167 -22.01 -14.25 -13.23
CA GLY A 167 -22.13 -13.70 -14.58
C GLY A 167 -23.19 -12.60 -14.70
N LYS A 168 -24.27 -12.69 -13.93
CA LYS A 168 -25.32 -11.67 -13.84
C LYS A 168 -25.02 -10.56 -12.85
N ARG A 169 -24.13 -10.80 -11.89
CA ARG A 169 -23.82 -9.91 -10.75
C ARG A 169 -22.31 -9.76 -10.52
N PRO A 170 -21.60 -9.13 -11.47
CA PRO A 170 -20.15 -8.94 -11.38
C PRO A 170 -19.73 -8.10 -10.16
N GLU A 171 -20.61 -7.29 -9.63
CA GLU A 171 -20.38 -6.51 -8.41
C GLU A 171 -20.02 -7.38 -7.20
N TRP A 172 -20.65 -8.55 -7.04
CA TRP A 172 -20.34 -9.46 -5.94
C TRP A 172 -19.01 -10.18 -6.14
N MET A 173 -18.72 -10.55 -7.39
CA MET A 173 -17.40 -11.11 -7.73
C MET A 173 -16.28 -10.13 -7.39
N TYR A 174 -16.46 -8.86 -7.79
CA TYR A 174 -15.52 -7.78 -7.44
C TYR A 174 -15.34 -7.68 -5.93
N ALA A 175 -16.45 -7.56 -5.17
CA ALA A 175 -16.40 -7.36 -3.73
C ALA A 175 -15.65 -8.50 -3.02
N MET A 176 -15.95 -9.76 -3.37
CA MET A 176 -15.30 -10.91 -2.75
C MET A 176 -13.79 -10.97 -3.06
N VAL A 177 -13.39 -10.74 -4.31
CA VAL A 177 -11.97 -10.74 -4.70
C VAL A 177 -11.23 -9.59 -4.02
N SER A 178 -11.80 -8.38 -4.06
CA SER A 178 -11.18 -7.18 -3.47
C SER A 178 -10.96 -7.35 -1.96
N VAL A 179 -12.00 -7.79 -1.22
CA VAL A 179 -11.88 -8.01 0.23
C VAL A 179 -10.90 -9.14 0.55
N ALA A 180 -10.96 -10.26 -0.17
CA ALA A 180 -10.08 -11.40 0.10
C ALA A 180 -8.60 -11.03 -0.15
N LEU A 181 -8.27 -10.49 -1.33
CA LEU A 181 -6.91 -10.10 -1.66
C LEU A 181 -6.41 -8.94 -0.79
N GLY A 182 -7.25 -7.92 -0.58
CA GLY A 182 -6.89 -6.79 0.28
C GLY A 182 -6.64 -7.21 1.73
N THR A 183 -7.42 -8.16 2.25
CA THR A 183 -7.18 -8.71 3.61
C THR A 183 -5.86 -9.48 3.67
N VAL A 184 -5.54 -10.27 2.64
CA VAL A 184 -4.23 -10.95 2.56
C VAL A 184 -3.08 -9.93 2.54
N ILE A 185 -3.20 -8.86 1.77
CA ILE A 185 -2.19 -7.77 1.74
C ILE A 185 -2.03 -7.16 3.13
N ILE A 186 -3.12 -6.81 3.81
CA ILE A 186 -3.07 -6.23 5.16
C ILE A 186 -2.41 -7.20 6.15
N LEU A 187 -2.71 -8.50 6.07
CA LEU A 187 -2.16 -9.50 6.97
C LEU A 187 -0.70 -9.86 6.67
N SER A 188 -0.22 -9.66 5.43
CA SER A 188 1.18 -9.89 5.08
C SER A 188 2.10 -8.75 5.53
N ALA A 189 1.57 -7.54 5.70
CA ALA A 189 2.32 -6.35 6.08
C ALA A 189 1.58 -5.52 7.15
N HIS A 190 0.99 -6.19 8.15
CA HIS A 190 0.00 -5.62 9.06
C HIS A 190 0.52 -4.48 9.95
N HIS A 191 1.80 -4.46 10.30
CA HIS A 191 2.41 -3.41 11.12
C HIS A 191 3.33 -2.49 10.33
N SER A 192 3.66 -2.82 9.07
CA SER A 192 4.52 -2.01 8.23
C SER A 192 3.73 -1.01 7.38
N PHE A 193 4.44 0.01 6.92
CA PHE A 193 3.92 1.07 6.08
C PHE A 193 4.62 1.02 4.72
N ASP A 194 4.10 0.18 3.81
CA ASP A 194 4.75 -0.14 2.53
C ASP A 194 4.33 0.79 1.39
N SER A 195 3.23 1.53 1.57
CA SER A 195 2.78 2.52 0.60
C SER A 195 3.58 3.82 0.70
N TRP A 196 3.64 4.60 -0.38
CA TRP A 196 4.28 5.91 -0.39
C TRP A 196 3.65 6.84 0.64
N ASP A 197 4.49 7.43 1.50
CA ASP A 197 4.09 8.34 2.58
C ASP A 197 3.06 7.73 3.57
N GLU A 198 2.93 6.41 3.64
CA GLU A 198 1.90 5.74 4.43
C GLU A 198 2.00 6.10 5.92
N GLN A 199 3.22 6.24 6.46
CA GLN A 199 3.45 6.67 7.83
C GLN A 199 2.89 8.08 8.09
N ILE A 200 2.97 9.00 7.11
CA ILE A 200 2.42 10.35 7.23
C ILE A 200 0.88 10.29 7.23
N HIS A 201 0.32 9.49 6.34
CA HIS A 201 -1.12 9.28 6.25
C HIS A 201 -1.69 8.59 7.50
N TYR A 202 -0.95 7.61 8.03
CA TYR A 202 -1.29 6.99 9.31
C TYR A 202 -1.30 8.00 10.46
N ASN A 203 -0.25 8.80 10.60
CA ASN A 203 -0.18 9.83 11.65
C ASN A 203 -1.35 10.81 11.60
N ILE A 204 -1.75 11.24 10.40
CA ILE A 204 -2.92 12.11 10.22
C ILE A 204 -4.19 11.39 10.68
N ALA A 205 -4.43 10.18 10.20
CA ALA A 205 -5.60 9.39 10.52
C ALA A 205 -5.64 9.03 12.02
N TYR A 206 -4.51 8.68 12.62
CA TYR A 206 -4.38 8.36 14.03
C TYR A 206 -4.68 9.57 14.91
N THR A 207 -4.11 10.74 14.61
CA THR A 207 -4.37 11.98 15.34
C THR A 207 -5.85 12.37 15.25
N ASP A 208 -6.47 12.25 14.09
CA ASP A 208 -7.89 12.58 13.88
C ASP A 208 -8.85 11.49 14.41
N SER A 209 -8.38 10.28 14.71
CA SER A 209 -9.19 9.21 15.31
C SER A 209 -9.46 9.43 16.80
N TRP A 210 -8.95 10.51 17.37
CA TRP A 210 -9.16 10.88 18.76
C TRP A 210 -10.54 11.52 18.95
N VAL A 211 -11.42 10.83 19.70
CA VAL A 211 -12.79 11.30 19.97
C VAL A 211 -12.98 11.64 21.47
N TRP A 212 -12.32 10.91 22.37
CA TRP A 212 -12.32 11.10 23.82
C TRP A 212 -10.98 10.64 24.42
N ASN A 213 -10.81 10.81 25.72
CA ASN A 213 -9.57 10.42 26.39
C ASN A 213 -9.38 8.92 26.37
N TYR A 214 -8.46 8.44 25.58
CA TYR A 214 -7.95 7.07 25.67
C TYR A 214 -6.44 7.05 25.89
N MET A 215 -5.95 5.83 26.15
CA MET A 215 -4.51 5.55 26.15
C MET A 215 -3.92 5.78 24.77
N GLU A 216 -2.82 6.51 24.71
CA GLU A 216 -2.00 6.61 23.50
C GLU A 216 -0.90 5.57 23.51
N TYR A 217 -0.40 5.25 22.32
CA TYR A 217 0.83 4.50 22.19
C TYR A 217 2.00 5.35 22.67
N SER A 218 3.03 4.70 23.23
CA SER A 218 4.18 5.43 23.75
C SER A 218 4.86 6.27 22.67
N ASP A 219 5.54 7.35 23.08
CA ASP A 219 6.31 8.19 22.17
C ASP A 219 7.36 7.38 21.40
N ALA A 220 7.89 6.30 22.00
CA ALA A 220 8.82 5.39 21.34
C ALA A 220 8.20 4.68 20.13
N VAL A 221 6.93 4.22 20.25
CA VAL A 221 6.21 3.62 19.11
C VAL A 221 5.92 4.65 18.05
N MET A 222 5.44 5.83 18.44
CA MET A 222 5.11 6.89 17.49
C MET A 222 6.35 7.42 16.77
N SER A 223 7.49 7.56 17.45
CA SER A 223 8.75 7.94 16.83
C SER A 223 9.23 6.91 15.80
N ASN A 224 9.08 5.62 16.10
CA ASN A 224 9.45 4.56 15.16
C ASN A 224 8.50 4.47 13.97
N VAL A 225 7.22 4.74 14.16
CA VAL A 225 6.25 4.85 13.07
C VAL A 225 6.63 5.99 12.12
N GLU A 226 7.11 7.12 12.62
CA GLU A 226 7.64 8.22 11.79
C GLU A 226 8.89 7.83 11.02
N MET A 227 9.75 6.96 11.58
CA MET A 227 11.00 6.49 10.97
C MET A 227 10.85 5.23 10.11
N ARG A 228 9.64 4.74 9.86
CA ARG A 228 9.31 3.45 9.26
C ARG A 228 9.79 2.27 10.11
N VAL A 229 8.86 1.58 10.72
CA VAL A 229 9.14 0.29 11.38
C VAL A 229 9.65 -0.68 10.32
N PRO A 230 10.81 -1.33 10.52
CA PRO A 230 11.33 -2.30 9.57
C PRO A 230 10.34 -3.46 9.41
N THR A 231 10.25 -4.00 8.21
CA THR A 231 9.61 -5.29 7.97
C THR A 231 10.55 -6.40 8.44
N GLY A 232 10.00 -7.44 9.05
CA GLY A 232 10.78 -8.62 9.38
C GLY A 232 11.06 -9.44 8.11
N ASP A 233 12.26 -9.95 8.00
CA ASP A 233 12.66 -10.83 6.90
C ASP A 233 12.12 -12.26 7.09
N THR A 234 11.74 -12.58 8.31
CA THR A 234 11.18 -13.88 8.68
C THR A 234 9.89 -13.73 9.45
N LEU A 235 9.08 -14.81 9.51
CA LEU A 235 7.86 -14.83 10.30
C LEU A 235 8.12 -14.59 11.79
N GLU A 236 9.24 -15.10 12.31
CA GLU A 236 9.65 -14.91 13.72
C GLU A 236 9.98 -13.43 13.99
N GLU A 237 10.66 -12.77 13.06
CA GLU A 237 10.96 -11.34 13.16
C GLU A 237 9.71 -10.49 13.09
N GLU A 238 8.81 -10.82 12.17
CA GLU A 238 7.49 -10.17 12.06
C GLU A 238 6.70 -10.30 13.37
N GLN A 239 6.69 -11.48 13.97
CA GLN A 239 6.04 -11.71 15.28
C GLN A 239 6.71 -10.89 16.37
N TRP A 240 8.04 -10.89 16.42
CA TRP A 240 8.80 -10.13 17.42
C TRP A 240 8.56 -8.62 17.29
N ILE A 241 8.56 -8.08 16.07
CA ILE A 241 8.25 -6.67 15.81
C ILE A 241 6.81 -6.35 16.27
N GLY A 242 5.86 -7.22 15.95
CA GLY A 242 4.47 -7.08 16.38
C GLY A 242 4.34 -7.09 17.91
N GLU A 243 5.03 -7.99 18.60
CA GLU A 243 5.05 -8.05 20.06
C GLU A 243 5.72 -6.82 20.67
N TRP A 244 6.84 -6.38 20.11
CA TRP A 244 7.53 -5.18 20.54
C TRP A 244 6.64 -3.92 20.40
N LEU A 245 5.97 -3.75 19.26
CA LEU A 245 5.02 -2.66 19.05
C LEU A 245 3.85 -2.69 20.03
N ASN A 246 3.38 -3.88 20.39
CA ASN A 246 2.29 -4.06 21.34
C ASN A 246 2.73 -3.77 22.79
N GLN A 247 3.97 -4.11 23.16
CA GLN A 247 4.52 -3.84 24.50
C GLN A 247 4.73 -2.35 24.74
N ALA A 248 4.99 -1.59 23.70
CA ALA A 248 5.14 -0.15 23.78
C ALA A 248 3.81 0.60 24.02
N ASN A 249 2.71 -0.11 24.21
CA ASN A 249 1.42 0.39 24.70
C ASN A 249 1.50 0.75 26.20
N ASP A 250 2.48 1.53 26.59
CA ASP A 250 2.49 2.08 27.94
C ASP A 250 1.41 3.16 28.07
N THR A 251 0.83 3.20 29.25
CA THR A 251 -0.21 4.14 29.66
C THR A 251 0.31 5.58 29.65
N VAL A 252 0.49 6.15 28.49
CA VAL A 252 0.79 7.58 28.35
C VAL A 252 -0.51 8.35 28.33
N VAL A 253 -0.67 9.24 29.28
CA VAL A 253 -1.77 10.19 29.31
C VAL A 253 -1.61 11.12 28.11
N LEU A 254 -2.66 11.21 27.33
CA LEU A 254 -2.79 12.04 26.16
C LEU A 254 -2.18 13.42 26.30
N SER A 255 -1.30 13.75 25.37
CA SER A 255 -0.95 15.12 25.08
C SER A 255 -2.21 15.89 24.70
N SER A 256 -2.27 17.17 25.05
CA SER A 256 -3.38 18.09 24.76
C SER A 256 -3.66 18.36 23.29
N GLN A 257 -3.05 17.60 22.38
CA GLN A 257 -3.28 17.71 20.93
C GLN A 257 -4.57 17.01 20.55
N LYS A 258 -5.68 17.71 20.78
CA LYS A 258 -6.97 17.30 20.21
C LYS A 258 -6.85 17.18 18.70
N GLY A 259 -7.13 16.01 18.17
CA GLY A 259 -7.26 15.81 16.74
C GLY A 259 -8.20 16.88 16.18
N ARG A 260 -7.80 17.54 15.12
CA ARG A 260 -8.66 18.53 14.46
C ARG A 260 -9.55 17.80 13.49
N PHE A 261 -10.51 17.06 14.06
CA PHE A 261 -11.50 16.31 13.32
C PHE A 261 -12.07 17.15 12.17
N LEU A 262 -11.95 16.67 10.94
CA LEU A 262 -12.49 17.28 9.73
C LEU A 262 -11.80 18.55 9.20
N ARG A 263 -10.50 18.69 9.30
CA ARG A 263 -9.81 19.62 8.39
C ARG A 263 -10.13 19.25 6.93
N TYR A 264 -10.22 20.28 6.07
CA TYR A 264 -10.67 20.14 4.69
C TYR A 264 -10.00 19.00 3.91
N GLY A 265 -8.68 18.86 3.98
CA GLY A 265 -7.92 17.79 3.28
C GLY A 265 -7.97 16.41 3.96
N GLN A 266 -8.40 16.33 5.21
CA GLN A 266 -8.34 15.12 6.02
C GLN A 266 -9.60 14.23 5.92
N ARG A 267 -10.65 14.71 5.27
CA ARG A 267 -11.93 13.98 5.14
C ARG A 267 -11.81 12.65 4.40
N ALA A 268 -10.82 12.51 3.53
CA ALA A 268 -10.57 11.26 2.83
C ALA A 268 -10.01 10.15 3.73
N TYR A 269 -9.56 10.48 4.94
CA TYR A 269 -9.12 9.49 5.93
C TYR A 269 -10.29 8.96 6.79
N LEU A 270 -11.52 9.44 6.58
CA LEU A 270 -12.66 9.07 7.42
C LEU A 270 -12.83 7.55 7.64
N PRO A 271 -12.73 6.67 6.63
CA PRO A 271 -12.82 5.23 6.87
C PRO A 271 -11.72 4.73 7.80
N GLN A 272 -10.48 5.19 7.60
CA GLN A 272 -9.30 4.82 8.40
C GLN A 272 -9.44 5.33 9.84
N ILE A 273 -9.89 6.58 10.00
CA ILE A 273 -10.18 7.21 11.30
C ILE A 273 -11.20 6.39 12.08
N LEU A 274 -12.27 5.91 11.43
CA LEU A 274 -13.28 5.08 12.08
C LEU A 274 -12.71 3.74 12.55
N GLY A 275 -11.88 3.08 11.72
CA GLY A 275 -11.21 1.82 12.09
C GLY A 275 -10.24 1.99 13.25
N LEU A 276 -9.37 3.00 13.18
CA LEU A 276 -8.43 3.35 14.26
C LEU A 276 -9.18 3.73 15.54
N GLY A 277 -10.20 4.59 15.43
CA GLY A 277 -11.02 5.00 16.57
C GLY A 277 -11.72 3.83 17.25
N LEU A 278 -12.21 2.86 16.48
CA LEU A 278 -12.80 1.64 17.02
C LEU A 278 -11.75 0.80 17.78
N GLY A 279 -10.59 0.57 17.19
CA GLY A 279 -9.51 -0.18 17.84
C GLY A 279 -9.07 0.46 19.16
N ARG A 280 -8.86 1.77 19.15
CA ARG A 280 -8.50 2.56 20.33
C ARG A 280 -9.59 2.54 21.41
N THR A 281 -10.86 2.68 21.01
CA THR A 281 -12.00 2.63 21.95
C THR A 281 -12.12 1.26 22.63
N LEU A 282 -11.83 0.19 21.91
CA LEU A 282 -11.87 -1.17 22.44
C LEU A 282 -10.59 -1.55 23.21
N GLY A 283 -9.59 -0.68 23.28
CA GLY A 283 -8.31 -0.94 23.93
C GLY A 283 -7.53 -2.09 23.29
N LEU A 284 -7.62 -2.21 21.96
CA LEU A 284 -6.91 -3.26 21.22
C LEU A 284 -5.41 -2.95 21.15
N SER A 285 -4.62 -3.98 20.88
CA SER A 285 -3.18 -3.83 20.63
C SER A 285 -2.91 -2.90 19.44
N TYR A 286 -1.69 -2.39 19.36
CA TYR A 286 -1.25 -1.54 18.25
C TYR A 286 -1.49 -2.19 16.90
N VAL A 287 -1.02 -3.42 16.73
CA VAL A 287 -1.14 -4.20 15.48
C VAL A 287 -2.60 -4.39 15.08
N ALA A 288 -3.47 -4.75 16.04
CA ALA A 288 -4.91 -4.93 15.77
C ALA A 288 -5.59 -3.60 15.41
N THR A 289 -5.17 -2.48 16.02
CA THR A 289 -5.71 -1.15 15.71
C THR A 289 -5.30 -0.69 14.32
N VAL A 290 -4.03 -0.89 13.92
CA VAL A 290 -3.53 -0.61 12.57
C VAL A 290 -4.27 -1.47 11.54
N PHE A 291 -4.44 -2.77 11.81
CA PHE A 291 -5.24 -3.65 10.97
C PHE A 291 -6.65 -3.12 10.74
N LEU A 292 -7.35 -2.70 11.79
CA LEU A 292 -8.70 -2.13 11.67
C LEU A 292 -8.72 -0.86 10.83
N GLY A 293 -7.73 0.02 10.97
CA GLY A 293 -7.61 1.23 10.15
C GLY A 293 -7.53 0.91 8.65
N LYS A 294 -6.63 0.01 8.27
CA LYS A 294 -6.47 -0.46 6.88
C LYS A 294 -7.71 -1.19 6.39
N PHE A 295 -8.28 -2.07 7.21
CA PHE A 295 -9.43 -2.89 6.85
C PHE A 295 -10.71 -2.06 6.63
N PHE A 296 -10.96 -1.05 7.43
CA PHE A 296 -12.09 -0.12 7.22
C PHE A 296 -11.94 0.67 5.93
N ASN A 297 -10.70 1.07 5.58
CA ASN A 297 -10.42 1.69 4.29
C ASN A 297 -10.74 0.74 3.12
N LEU A 298 -10.27 -0.50 3.20
CA LEU A 298 -10.55 -1.55 2.22
C LEU A 298 -12.07 -1.78 2.05
N LEU A 299 -12.79 -1.96 3.16
CA LEU A 299 -14.23 -2.21 3.12
C LEU A 299 -15.00 -1.04 2.50
N PHE A 300 -14.70 0.19 2.92
CA PHE A 300 -15.33 1.38 2.38
C PHE A 300 -15.10 1.52 0.87
N CYS A 301 -13.84 1.47 0.43
CA CYS A 301 -13.49 1.62 -0.97
C CYS A 301 -14.09 0.50 -1.83
N THR A 302 -14.03 -0.74 -1.34
CA THR A 302 -14.68 -1.89 -2.00
C THR A 302 -16.18 -1.71 -2.11
N ALA A 303 -16.86 -1.24 -1.06
CA ALA A 303 -18.29 -1.00 -1.08
C ALA A 303 -18.66 0.09 -2.10
N VAL A 304 -17.92 1.19 -2.15
CA VAL A 304 -18.16 2.28 -3.12
C VAL A 304 -17.99 1.80 -4.56
N VAL A 305 -16.91 1.05 -4.86
CA VAL A 305 -16.70 0.51 -6.21
C VAL A 305 -17.72 -0.58 -6.55
N THR A 306 -18.14 -1.40 -5.57
CA THR A 306 -19.24 -2.35 -5.74
C THR A 306 -20.53 -1.62 -6.13
N CYS A 307 -20.84 -0.49 -5.50
CA CYS A 307 -21.95 0.38 -5.89
C CYS A 307 -21.76 0.95 -7.29
N ALA A 308 -20.54 1.37 -7.65
CA ALA A 308 -20.23 1.84 -9.01
C ALA A 308 -20.56 0.77 -10.06
N ILE A 309 -20.11 -0.48 -9.85
CA ILE A 309 -20.38 -1.60 -10.75
C ILE A 309 -21.88 -1.93 -10.77
N ARG A 310 -22.54 -1.98 -9.61
CA ARG A 310 -23.96 -2.30 -9.46
C ARG A 310 -24.86 -1.35 -10.23
N PHE A 311 -24.64 -0.05 -10.04
CA PHE A 311 -25.53 1.00 -10.57
C PHE A 311 -25.15 1.47 -11.96
N SER A 312 -23.98 1.09 -12.47
CA SER A 312 -23.61 1.34 -13.87
C SER A 312 -24.47 0.48 -14.81
N LYS A 313 -24.97 1.10 -15.88
CA LYS A 313 -25.62 0.38 -17.01
C LYS A 313 -24.57 -0.12 -18.02
N TYR A 314 -23.42 0.53 -18.09
CA TYR A 314 -22.38 0.29 -19.10
C TYR A 314 -21.02 0.05 -18.44
N GLY A 315 -20.18 -0.77 -19.05
CA GLY A 315 -18.79 -0.96 -18.61
C GLY A 315 -18.59 -1.65 -17.26
N LYS A 316 -19.54 -2.43 -16.77
CA LYS A 316 -19.44 -3.13 -15.46
C LYS A 316 -18.16 -3.96 -15.34
N ARG A 317 -17.80 -4.71 -16.40
CA ARG A 317 -16.59 -5.55 -16.42
C ARG A 317 -15.32 -4.70 -16.43
N THR A 318 -15.33 -3.58 -17.16
CA THR A 318 -14.21 -2.64 -17.18
C THR A 318 -13.98 -2.04 -15.79
N LEU A 319 -15.06 -1.59 -15.12
CA LEU A 319 -14.98 -1.09 -13.74
C LEU A 319 -14.44 -2.16 -12.78
N MET A 320 -14.89 -3.41 -12.93
CA MET A 320 -14.39 -4.53 -12.15
C MET A 320 -12.87 -4.75 -12.38
N CYS A 321 -12.43 -4.77 -13.65
CA CYS A 321 -11.01 -4.92 -13.97
C CYS A 321 -10.16 -3.78 -13.40
N VAL A 322 -10.61 -2.52 -13.56
CA VAL A 322 -9.89 -1.36 -13.01
C VAL A 322 -9.84 -1.40 -11.48
N GLY A 323 -10.96 -1.77 -10.84
CA GLY A 323 -11.02 -1.90 -9.38
C GLY A 323 -10.18 -3.05 -8.83
N LEU A 324 -9.86 -4.08 -9.63
CA LEU A 324 -9.02 -5.22 -9.27
C LEU A 324 -7.58 -5.08 -9.74
N LEU A 325 -7.17 -3.94 -10.30
CA LEU A 325 -5.76 -3.72 -10.56
C LEU A 325 -4.95 -3.86 -9.26
N PRO A 326 -3.80 -4.56 -9.28
CA PRO A 326 -3.00 -4.77 -8.07
C PRO A 326 -2.75 -3.48 -7.28
N THR A 327 -2.39 -2.39 -7.98
CA THR A 327 -2.19 -1.08 -7.36
C THR A 327 -3.46 -0.55 -6.68
N THR A 328 -4.64 -0.74 -7.28
CA THR A 328 -5.92 -0.29 -6.70
C THR A 328 -6.21 -1.04 -5.40
N VAL A 329 -6.09 -2.37 -5.41
CA VAL A 329 -6.31 -3.20 -4.21
C VAL A 329 -5.29 -2.88 -3.13
N PHE A 330 -4.02 -2.69 -3.50
CA PHE A 330 -2.95 -2.30 -2.58
C PHE A 330 -3.25 -0.96 -1.90
N LEU A 331 -3.64 0.08 -2.66
CA LEU A 331 -4.01 1.37 -2.09
C LEU A 331 -5.24 1.27 -1.17
N PHE A 332 -6.23 0.44 -1.52
CA PHE A 332 -7.40 0.23 -0.66
C PHE A 332 -7.03 -0.45 0.67
N SER A 333 -5.91 -1.19 0.69
CA SER A 333 -5.38 -1.93 1.84
C SER A 333 -4.33 -1.14 2.65
N SER A 334 -4.07 0.12 2.29
CA SER A 334 -3.04 0.98 2.90
C SER A 334 -3.64 2.23 3.52
N PHE A 335 -2.86 2.92 4.37
CA PHE A 335 -3.22 4.27 4.81
C PHE A 335 -2.90 5.26 3.69
N THR A 336 -3.93 5.74 3.02
CA THR A 336 -3.80 6.77 1.98
C THR A 336 -5.14 7.43 1.70
N TYR A 337 -5.13 8.71 1.36
CA TYR A 337 -6.33 9.39 0.86
C TYR A 337 -6.65 9.03 -0.59
N ASP A 338 -5.67 8.52 -1.35
CA ASP A 338 -5.85 8.16 -2.76
C ASP A 338 -6.88 7.06 -2.97
N ALA A 339 -6.95 6.10 -2.07
CA ALA A 339 -7.97 5.06 -2.07
C ALA A 339 -9.40 5.63 -2.09
N PHE A 340 -9.67 6.57 -1.20
CA PHE A 340 -10.96 7.26 -1.08
C PHE A 340 -11.29 8.05 -2.35
N VAL A 341 -10.32 8.78 -2.87
CA VAL A 341 -10.46 9.57 -4.11
C VAL A 341 -10.77 8.67 -5.30
N ILE A 342 -9.99 7.61 -5.50
CA ILE A 342 -10.17 6.64 -6.59
C ILE A 342 -11.56 6.00 -6.53
N ALA A 343 -11.97 5.51 -5.36
CA ALA A 343 -13.26 4.84 -5.20
C ALA A 343 -14.43 5.77 -5.54
N LEU A 344 -14.43 7.00 -5.02
CA LEU A 344 -15.50 7.97 -5.28
C LEU A 344 -15.50 8.48 -6.71
N LEU A 345 -14.33 8.70 -7.32
CA LEU A 345 -14.27 9.06 -8.74
C LEU A 345 -14.76 7.93 -9.63
N MET A 346 -14.43 6.68 -9.33
CA MET A 346 -14.98 5.52 -10.05
C MET A 346 -16.51 5.49 -9.98
N LEU A 347 -17.10 5.74 -8.81
CA LEU A 347 -18.55 5.84 -8.67
C LEU A 347 -19.11 7.01 -9.45
N GLY A 348 -18.53 8.19 -9.32
CA GLY A 348 -18.97 9.40 -10.00
C GLY A 348 -18.93 9.26 -11.52
N ILE A 349 -17.81 8.78 -12.06
CA ILE A 349 -17.62 8.57 -13.50
C ILE A 349 -18.57 7.48 -14.03
N ALA A 350 -18.74 6.36 -13.31
CA ALA A 350 -19.63 5.27 -13.71
C ALA A 350 -21.09 5.74 -13.84
N LEU A 351 -21.56 6.54 -12.88
CA LEU A 351 -22.90 7.12 -12.92
C LEU A 351 -23.04 8.21 -14.00
N PHE A 352 -22.00 9.04 -14.21
CA PHE A 352 -21.95 10.01 -15.30
C PHE A 352 -22.03 9.31 -16.67
N VAL A 353 -21.22 8.28 -16.93
CA VAL A 353 -21.25 7.53 -18.19
C VAL A 353 -22.62 6.86 -18.40
N THR A 354 -23.20 6.33 -17.33
CA THR A 354 -24.55 5.76 -17.39
C THR A 354 -25.59 6.80 -17.79
N GLU A 355 -25.49 8.01 -17.25
CA GLU A 355 -26.38 9.12 -17.59
C GLU A 355 -26.14 9.63 -19.01
N TYR A 356 -24.88 9.78 -19.38
CA TYR A 356 -24.47 10.28 -20.71
C TYR A 356 -24.94 9.38 -21.86
N LEU A 357 -24.78 8.05 -21.70
CA LEU A 357 -25.13 7.07 -22.74
C LEU A 357 -26.60 6.62 -22.71
N SER A 358 -27.36 6.94 -21.65
CA SER A 358 -28.78 6.57 -21.62
C SER A 358 -29.57 7.37 -22.66
N GLU A 359 -30.67 6.83 -23.18
CA GLU A 359 -31.57 7.55 -24.08
C GLU A 359 -32.59 8.41 -23.33
N GLU A 360 -32.71 8.20 -22.02
CA GLU A 360 -33.66 8.90 -21.15
C GLU A 360 -33.23 10.34 -20.84
N LYS A 361 -34.19 11.18 -20.44
CA LYS A 361 -33.91 12.49 -19.87
C LYS A 361 -33.09 12.39 -18.59
N ILE A 362 -32.35 13.45 -18.26
CA ILE A 362 -31.46 13.50 -17.10
C ILE A 362 -32.18 13.09 -15.81
N GLN A 363 -31.67 12.07 -15.14
CA GLN A 363 -32.20 11.60 -13.88
C GLN A 363 -31.54 12.34 -12.72
N THR A 364 -32.28 13.25 -12.10
CA THR A 364 -31.77 14.15 -11.07
C THR A 364 -31.05 13.41 -9.94
N LYS A 365 -31.66 12.33 -9.39
CA LYS A 365 -31.04 11.56 -8.28
C LYS A 365 -29.69 10.96 -8.68
N ARG A 366 -29.59 10.31 -9.84
CA ARG A 366 -28.35 9.68 -10.31
C ARG A 366 -27.28 10.73 -10.55
N THR A 367 -27.65 11.83 -11.21
CA THR A 367 -26.74 12.95 -11.50
C THR A 367 -26.23 13.61 -10.23
N MET A 368 -27.11 13.85 -9.24
CA MET A 368 -26.71 14.42 -7.95
C MET A 368 -25.72 13.51 -7.20
N VAL A 369 -26.00 12.19 -7.12
CA VAL A 369 -25.09 11.23 -6.48
C VAL A 369 -23.75 11.20 -7.20
N SER A 370 -23.75 11.24 -8.54
CA SER A 370 -22.52 11.28 -9.34
C SER A 370 -21.69 12.54 -9.08
N ILE A 371 -22.33 13.72 -9.11
CA ILE A 371 -21.66 15.00 -8.82
C ILE A 371 -21.14 15.00 -7.38
N LEU A 372 -21.96 14.57 -6.40
CA LEU A 372 -21.55 14.54 -5.01
C LEU A 372 -20.34 13.61 -4.78
N ALA A 373 -20.35 12.42 -5.40
CA ALA A 373 -19.21 11.50 -5.33
C ALA A 373 -17.93 12.14 -5.89
N MET A 374 -18.02 12.81 -7.06
CA MET A 374 -16.86 13.50 -7.63
C MET A 374 -16.39 14.66 -6.75
N VAL A 375 -17.31 15.49 -6.23
CA VAL A 375 -16.98 16.62 -5.35
C VAL A 375 -16.28 16.16 -4.09
N VAL A 376 -16.85 15.17 -3.42
CA VAL A 376 -16.27 14.61 -2.17
C VAL A 376 -14.91 13.95 -2.45
N GLY A 377 -14.81 13.22 -3.55
CA GLY A 377 -13.54 12.62 -3.98
C GLY A 377 -12.45 13.65 -4.29
N CYS A 378 -12.82 14.81 -4.89
CA CYS A 378 -11.87 15.85 -5.22
C CYS A 378 -11.39 16.70 -4.02
N PHE A 379 -12.03 16.63 -2.85
CA PHE A 379 -11.66 17.46 -1.70
C PHE A 379 -10.21 17.26 -1.24
N SER A 380 -9.63 16.09 -1.43
CA SER A 380 -8.25 15.82 -1.01
C SER A 380 -7.23 16.03 -2.13
N LYS A 381 -7.66 16.11 -3.40
CA LYS A 381 -6.77 16.28 -4.58
C LYS A 381 -7.40 17.19 -5.62
N ALA A 382 -6.96 18.44 -5.67
CA ALA A 382 -7.45 19.47 -6.62
C ALA A 382 -7.26 19.09 -8.11
N VAL A 383 -6.26 18.27 -8.41
CA VAL A 383 -5.94 17.83 -9.79
C VAL A 383 -7.10 17.09 -10.46
N TYR A 384 -8.03 16.54 -9.70
CA TYR A 384 -9.20 15.81 -10.22
C TYR A 384 -10.45 16.69 -10.39
N ILE A 385 -10.44 17.96 -9.96
CA ILE A 385 -11.57 18.88 -10.12
C ILE A 385 -12.04 19.00 -11.59
N PRO A 386 -11.13 18.99 -12.61
CA PRO A 386 -11.53 19.02 -14.01
C PRO A 386 -12.51 17.91 -14.44
N PHE A 387 -12.57 16.76 -13.74
CA PHE A 387 -13.56 15.73 -14.03
C PHE A 387 -15.00 16.21 -13.90
N LEU A 388 -15.27 17.20 -13.05
CA LEU A 388 -16.60 17.81 -12.96
C LEU A 388 -17.00 18.54 -14.26
N ALA A 389 -16.03 18.99 -15.07
CA ALA A 389 -16.30 19.61 -16.37
C ALA A 389 -16.87 18.61 -17.40
N LEU A 390 -16.76 17.30 -17.19
CA LEU A 390 -17.40 16.28 -18.03
C LEU A 390 -18.92 16.53 -18.18
N TYR A 391 -19.57 17.11 -17.19
CA TYR A 391 -20.99 17.46 -17.26
C TYR A 391 -21.32 18.52 -18.32
N TRP A 392 -20.35 19.27 -18.81
CA TRP A 392 -20.56 20.17 -19.95
C TRP A 392 -20.73 19.43 -21.27
N LEU A 393 -20.24 18.19 -21.35
CA LEU A 393 -20.42 17.34 -22.53
C LEU A 393 -21.83 16.75 -22.63
N MET A 394 -22.68 16.91 -21.58
CA MET A 394 -24.05 16.39 -21.60
C MET A 394 -24.83 16.90 -22.82
N PRO A 395 -25.41 15.99 -23.63
CA PRO A 395 -26.15 16.32 -24.83
C PRO A 395 -27.41 17.17 -24.55
N LYS A 396 -27.83 17.96 -25.53
CA LYS A 396 -28.96 18.89 -25.38
C LYS A 396 -30.31 18.14 -25.14
N ASP A 397 -30.45 17.00 -25.76
CA ASP A 397 -31.61 16.11 -25.70
C ASP A 397 -31.85 15.51 -24.32
N LYS A 398 -30.86 15.50 -23.45
CA LYS A 398 -30.99 15.07 -22.04
C LYS A 398 -31.87 16.00 -21.19
N PHE A 399 -32.06 17.24 -21.61
CA PHE A 399 -32.79 18.26 -20.86
C PHE A 399 -34.20 18.43 -21.36
N TYR A 400 -35.14 18.72 -20.45
CA TYR A 400 -36.53 19.00 -20.83
C TYR A 400 -36.69 20.38 -21.49
N SER A 401 -35.80 21.35 -21.17
CA SER A 401 -35.84 22.69 -21.72
C SER A 401 -34.43 23.32 -21.86
N ARG A 402 -34.33 24.33 -22.72
CA ARG A 402 -33.11 25.15 -22.87
C ARG A 402 -32.76 25.87 -21.56
N ARG A 403 -33.76 26.29 -20.77
CA ARG A 403 -33.57 26.92 -19.45
C ARG A 403 -32.94 25.94 -18.46
N GLN A 404 -33.46 24.72 -18.36
CA GLN A 404 -32.89 23.68 -17.49
C GLN A 404 -31.42 23.39 -17.84
N LYS A 405 -31.11 23.22 -19.14
CA LYS A 405 -29.73 23.00 -19.59
C LYS A 405 -28.80 24.12 -19.17
N ASN A 406 -29.22 25.40 -19.39
CA ASN A 406 -28.39 26.53 -19.07
C ASN A 406 -28.17 26.69 -17.55
N LEU A 407 -29.21 26.48 -16.75
CA LEU A 407 -29.11 26.51 -15.30
C LEU A 407 -28.20 25.37 -14.80
N PHE A 408 -28.30 24.16 -15.35
CA PHE A 408 -27.44 23.05 -15.03
C PHE A 408 -25.96 23.37 -15.32
N LYS A 409 -25.66 23.86 -16.53
CA LYS A 409 -24.29 24.24 -16.92
C LYS A 409 -23.75 25.41 -16.08
N ALA A 410 -24.58 26.39 -15.76
CA ALA A 410 -24.22 27.47 -14.85
C ALA A 410 -23.93 26.94 -13.45
N GLY A 411 -24.73 26.01 -12.93
CA GLY A 411 -24.50 25.33 -11.66
C GLY A 411 -23.16 24.57 -11.60
N ILE A 412 -22.83 23.82 -12.66
CA ILE A 412 -21.53 23.14 -12.76
C ILE A 412 -20.38 24.15 -12.83
N PHE A 413 -20.53 25.26 -13.53
CA PHE A 413 -19.53 26.31 -13.59
C PHE A 413 -19.25 26.94 -12.21
N VAL A 414 -20.34 27.30 -11.52
CA VAL A 414 -20.23 27.82 -10.14
C VAL A 414 -19.58 26.81 -9.22
N LEU A 415 -19.97 25.54 -9.32
CA LEU A 415 -19.37 24.45 -8.53
C LEU A 415 -17.87 24.32 -8.81
N LEU A 416 -17.43 24.36 -10.07
CA LEU A 416 -16.01 24.34 -10.44
C LEU A 416 -15.26 25.51 -9.80
N ILE A 417 -15.81 26.74 -9.88
CA ILE A 417 -15.21 27.92 -9.27
C ILE A 417 -15.08 27.73 -7.75
N LEU A 418 -16.12 27.26 -7.08
CA LEU A 418 -16.11 27.03 -5.64
C LEU A 418 -15.09 25.96 -5.24
N MET A 419 -14.98 24.87 -6.02
CA MET A 419 -14.00 23.82 -5.79
C MET A 419 -12.57 24.34 -5.97
N PHE A 420 -12.26 25.05 -7.03
CA PHE A 420 -10.93 25.67 -7.20
C PHE A 420 -10.64 26.73 -6.14
N ALA A 421 -11.61 27.59 -5.81
CA ALA A 421 -11.45 28.61 -4.76
C ALA A 421 -11.15 27.97 -3.39
N SER A 422 -11.75 26.82 -3.09
CA SER A 422 -11.51 26.09 -1.82
C SER A 422 -10.06 25.62 -1.63
N PHE A 423 -9.30 25.45 -2.72
CA PHE A 423 -7.87 25.15 -2.67
C PHE A 423 -7.00 26.39 -2.74
N ILE A 424 -7.38 27.36 -3.58
CA ILE A 424 -6.57 28.56 -3.85
C ILE A 424 -6.64 29.55 -2.69
N LEU A 425 -7.82 29.77 -2.08
CA LEU A 425 -7.98 30.74 -1.01
C LEU A 425 -7.12 30.46 0.24
N PRO A 426 -7.05 29.21 0.76
CA PRO A 426 -6.12 28.89 1.85
C PRO A 426 -4.66 29.11 1.46
N LEU A 427 -4.27 28.81 0.23
CA LEU A 427 -2.92 29.04 -0.27
C LEU A 427 -2.56 30.53 -0.27
N ILE A 428 -3.45 31.39 -0.77
CA ILE A 428 -3.26 32.86 -0.74
C ILE A 428 -3.19 33.36 0.70
N GLY A 429 -4.03 32.83 1.60
CA GLY A 429 -4.00 33.16 3.02
C GLY A 429 -2.67 32.82 3.69
N ASN A 430 -2.10 31.67 3.40
CA ASN A 430 -0.79 31.27 3.91
C ASN A 430 0.33 32.17 3.39
N VAL A 431 0.31 32.48 2.09
CA VAL A 431 1.27 33.39 1.44
C VAL A 431 1.23 34.79 2.06
N THR A 432 0.02 35.33 2.29
CA THR A 432 -0.14 36.67 2.86
C THR A 432 0.19 36.77 4.35
N SER A 433 0.06 35.67 5.09
CA SER A 433 0.41 35.60 6.52
C SER A 433 1.91 35.29 6.77
N GLY A 434 2.71 35.09 5.73
CA GLY A 434 4.13 34.74 5.84
C GLY A 434 4.38 33.34 6.42
N ALA A 435 3.36 32.49 6.47
CA ALA A 435 3.50 31.10 6.89
C ALA A 435 4.19 30.33 5.75
N GLU A 436 5.46 30.06 5.90
CA GLU A 436 6.16 29.14 5.01
C GLU A 436 5.62 27.72 5.24
N VAL A 437 4.77 27.25 4.32
CA VAL A 437 4.40 25.86 4.26
C VAL A 437 5.44 25.18 3.36
N GLY A 438 6.59 24.86 3.94
CA GLY A 438 7.64 24.08 3.26
C GLY A 438 7.17 22.65 3.03
N ASP A 439 7.59 22.06 1.91
CA ASP A 439 7.49 20.62 1.71
C ASP A 439 8.63 19.96 2.52
N TYR A 440 8.28 19.21 3.57
CA TYR A 440 9.24 18.52 4.44
C TYR A 440 10.04 17.41 3.73
N ARG A 441 9.78 17.16 2.43
CA ARG A 441 10.44 16.10 1.65
C ARG A 441 11.85 16.44 1.18
N GLY A 442 12.38 17.61 1.54
CA GLY A 442 13.71 18.05 1.12
C GLY A 442 13.70 18.65 -0.29
N GLY A 443 14.22 19.83 -0.41
CA GLY A 443 14.29 20.65 -1.61
C GLY A 443 13.73 22.04 -1.35
N ASP A 444 14.31 23.05 -1.97
CA ASP A 444 13.87 24.45 -1.91
C ASP A 444 12.52 24.66 -2.64
N THR A 445 11.50 23.89 -2.28
CA THR A 445 10.16 24.02 -2.86
C THR A 445 9.33 24.96 -2.01
N SER A 446 9.23 26.21 -2.43
CA SER A 446 8.38 27.21 -1.82
C SER A 446 7.09 27.38 -2.63
N GLN A 447 5.93 27.21 -2.00
CA GLN A 447 4.62 27.45 -2.64
C GLN A 447 4.52 28.89 -3.13
N THR A 448 5.13 29.84 -2.43
CA THR A 448 5.21 31.25 -2.77
C THR A 448 5.99 31.49 -4.05
N SER A 449 7.17 30.87 -4.18
CA SER A 449 8.02 30.95 -5.37
C SER A 449 7.31 30.33 -6.57
N GLN A 450 6.62 29.21 -6.38
CA GLN A 450 5.87 28.54 -7.44
C GLN A 450 4.68 29.39 -7.91
N LEU A 451 3.93 30.01 -7.00
CA LEU A 451 2.84 30.91 -7.35
C LEU A 451 3.35 32.15 -8.07
N SER A 452 4.45 32.74 -7.64
CA SER A 452 5.07 33.90 -8.28
C SER A 452 5.55 33.57 -9.71
N MET A 453 6.08 32.36 -9.92
CA MET A 453 6.46 31.86 -11.24
C MET A 453 5.24 31.64 -12.15
N ILE A 454 4.16 31.09 -11.63
CA ILE A 454 2.90 30.89 -12.38
C ILE A 454 2.32 32.23 -12.83
N LEU A 455 2.28 33.21 -11.93
CA LEU A 455 1.70 34.52 -12.22
C LEU A 455 2.61 35.44 -13.03
N GLY A 456 3.93 35.40 -12.75
CA GLY A 456 4.92 36.24 -13.41
C GLY A 456 5.33 35.75 -14.82
N TYR A 457 5.38 34.41 -14.98
CA TYR A 457 5.87 33.78 -16.22
C TYR A 457 4.96 32.63 -16.71
N PRO A 458 3.66 32.88 -17.01
CA PRO A 458 2.67 31.81 -17.25
C PRO A 458 3.02 30.95 -18.48
N LEU A 459 3.59 31.52 -19.53
CA LEU A 459 4.00 30.74 -20.71
C LEU A 459 5.17 29.83 -20.46
N THR A 460 6.15 30.31 -19.70
CA THR A 460 7.32 29.50 -19.27
C THR A 460 6.87 28.35 -18.40
N TYR A 461 5.98 28.61 -17.42
CA TYR A 461 5.43 27.58 -16.53
C TYR A 461 4.63 26.53 -17.33
N THR A 462 3.82 26.95 -18.30
CA THR A 462 3.10 26.04 -19.20
C THR A 462 4.07 25.19 -20.01
N GLY A 463 5.17 25.76 -20.50
CA GLY A 463 6.22 25.01 -21.19
C GLY A 463 6.88 23.95 -20.30
N VAL A 464 7.16 24.27 -19.05
CA VAL A 464 7.70 23.32 -18.05
C VAL A 464 6.71 22.19 -17.79
N LEU A 465 5.42 22.49 -17.63
CA LEU A 465 4.37 21.48 -17.44
C LEU A 465 4.27 20.53 -18.63
N LEU A 466 4.23 21.06 -19.85
CA LEU A 466 4.13 20.24 -21.07
C LEU A 466 5.37 19.35 -21.24
N LYS A 467 6.56 19.90 -20.97
CA LYS A 467 7.80 19.14 -21.00
C LYS A 467 7.79 18.03 -19.93
N SER A 468 7.35 18.33 -18.69
CA SER A 468 7.23 17.36 -17.62
C SER A 468 6.27 16.23 -17.96
N LEU A 469 5.10 16.55 -18.52
CA LEU A 469 4.14 15.55 -19.00
C LEU A 469 4.75 14.65 -20.08
N GLY A 470 5.45 15.23 -21.08
CA GLY A 470 6.13 14.47 -22.12
C GLY A 470 7.21 13.54 -21.57
N THR A 471 8.06 14.04 -20.68
CA THR A 471 9.14 13.23 -20.08
C THR A 471 8.64 12.18 -19.10
N THR A 472 7.52 12.42 -18.41
CA THR A 472 6.90 11.43 -17.51
C THR A 472 6.27 10.28 -18.29
N LEU A 473 5.70 10.56 -19.46
CA LEU A 473 5.16 9.53 -20.36
C LEU A 473 6.27 8.66 -20.99
N ASP A 474 7.47 9.22 -21.16
CA ASP A 474 8.63 8.53 -21.76
C ASP A 474 9.53 7.83 -20.70
N ARG A 475 9.37 8.16 -19.42
CA ARG A 475 10.05 7.42 -18.36
C ARG A 475 9.47 6.02 -18.32
N LYS A 476 10.20 5.07 -18.95
CA LYS A 476 10.10 3.65 -18.57
C LYS A 476 10.29 3.63 -17.06
N SER A 477 9.24 3.20 -16.36
CA SER A 477 9.33 2.95 -14.93
C SER A 477 10.49 1.98 -14.70
N VAL A 478 11.59 2.50 -14.22
CA VAL A 478 12.63 1.69 -13.59
C VAL A 478 12.03 1.37 -12.23
N VAL A 479 11.50 0.16 -12.11
CA VAL A 479 11.15 -0.48 -10.84
C VAL A 479 12.39 -1.12 -10.33
#